data_b5f4d42c81806db1790f1f757f1228db
#
_entry.id   b5f4d42c81806db1790f1f757f1228db
#
_cell.length_a   1.000
_cell.length_b   1.000
_cell.length_c   1.000
_cell.angle_alpha   90.00
_cell.angle_beta   90.00
_cell.angle_gamma   90.00
#
_symmetry.space_group_name_H-M   'P 1'
#
loop_
_entity.id
_entity.type
_entity.pdbx_description
1 polymer ?
#
loop_
_entity_poly.entity_id
_entity_poly.type
_entity_poly.pdbx_seq_one_letter_code
_entity_poly.pdbx_strand_id
1 'polypeptide(L)'
;MAMEAGALGFGGIVVPGEVAGGYHGVRIIPAVIIRETDLRRVIGQIRRQANSGNLIFVDAGDNGFNRAVLAHKGLNAIRCLHRIPKNGFDHISARLAYENGIAVEIDLYPLIHEKGIARQRVLNRYNDLMRLYSRYQFPLILSSNACSVLDLRSPDEIRLLCTLFGMKKDDTNRALQTVSTLLSPVESVMVTP
;
A
#
# COMPACT_ATOMS: atom_id res chain seq x y z
N MET A 1 8.04 5.00 -17.93
CA MET A 1 7.04 4.56 -16.94
C MET A 1 5.85 5.50 -16.83
N ALA A 2 6.01 6.81 -16.52
CA ALA A 2 4.85 7.72 -16.37
C ALA A 2 4.00 7.81 -17.65
N MET A 3 4.61 7.97 -18.81
CA MET A 3 3.90 7.97 -20.11
C MET A 3 3.10 6.69 -20.33
N GLU A 4 3.69 5.53 -20.04
CA GLU A 4 3.01 4.24 -20.17
C GLU A 4 1.88 4.09 -19.16
N ALA A 5 2.08 4.52 -17.90
CA ALA A 5 1.02 4.54 -16.91
C ALA A 5 -0.18 5.38 -17.37
N GLY A 6 0.09 6.55 -17.98
CA GLY A 6 -0.95 7.37 -18.59
C GLY A 6 -1.70 6.66 -19.72
N ALA A 7 -0.98 5.98 -20.61
CA ALA A 7 -1.58 5.18 -21.68
C ALA A 7 -2.45 4.03 -21.16
N LEU A 8 -2.10 3.47 -19.99
CA LEU A 8 -2.89 2.46 -19.28
C LEU A 8 -4.07 3.03 -18.47
N GLY A 9 -4.26 4.36 -18.45
CA GLY A 9 -5.38 5.02 -17.81
C GLY A 9 -5.14 5.49 -16.36
N PHE A 10 -3.89 5.54 -15.88
CA PHE A 10 -3.57 6.10 -14.57
C PHE A 10 -3.38 7.61 -14.62
N GLY A 11 -4.09 8.37 -13.79
CA GLY A 11 -3.92 9.82 -13.64
C GLY A 11 -2.76 10.21 -12.71
N GLY A 12 -2.19 9.25 -11.98
CA GLY A 12 -1.06 9.46 -11.09
C GLY A 12 -0.37 8.17 -10.70
N ILE A 13 0.91 8.28 -10.35
CA ILE A 13 1.74 7.16 -9.87
C ILE A 13 2.53 7.59 -8.64
N VAL A 14 2.72 6.66 -7.73
CA VAL A 14 3.60 6.84 -6.56
C VAL A 14 5.01 6.38 -6.94
N VAL A 15 5.98 7.28 -6.79
CA VAL A 15 7.38 6.98 -7.14
C VAL A 15 8.29 7.30 -5.96
N PRO A 16 8.87 6.28 -5.32
CA PRO A 16 9.78 6.49 -4.20
C PRO A 16 11.05 7.25 -4.63
N GLY A 17 11.44 8.25 -3.82
CA GLY A 17 12.67 9.03 -4.04
C GLY A 17 12.55 10.13 -5.10
N GLU A 18 11.40 10.27 -5.75
CA GLU A 18 11.16 11.35 -6.73
C GLU A 18 10.61 12.61 -6.07
N VAL A 19 10.58 13.69 -6.84
CA VAL A 19 9.99 14.98 -6.45
C VAL A 19 8.57 15.05 -7.02
N ALA A 20 7.66 15.71 -6.29
CA ALA A 20 6.29 15.94 -6.76
C ALA A 20 6.28 16.71 -8.09
N GLY A 21 5.44 16.24 -9.02
CA GLY A 21 5.38 16.87 -10.34
C GLY A 21 4.33 16.23 -11.23
N GLY A 22 4.42 16.53 -12.52
CA GLY A 22 3.58 15.93 -13.56
C GLY A 22 4.40 15.65 -14.81
N TYR A 23 4.10 14.54 -15.47
CA TYR A 23 4.73 14.14 -16.71
C TYR A 23 3.69 13.52 -17.65
N HIS A 24 3.50 14.13 -18.82
CA HIS A 24 2.50 13.72 -19.83
C HIS A 24 1.08 13.51 -19.25
N GLY A 25 0.62 14.43 -18.39
CA GLY A 25 -0.70 14.35 -17.76
C GLY A 25 -0.80 13.37 -16.58
N VAL A 26 0.26 12.67 -16.24
CA VAL A 26 0.33 11.78 -15.08
C VAL A 26 1.00 12.51 -13.92
N ARG A 27 0.31 12.55 -12.79
CA ARG A 27 0.84 13.12 -11.54
C ARG A 27 1.88 12.19 -10.92
N ILE A 28 3.07 12.73 -10.61
CA ILE A 28 4.10 12.04 -9.83
C ILE A 28 3.89 12.38 -8.35
N ILE A 29 3.66 11.35 -7.56
CA ILE A 29 3.41 11.42 -6.13
C ILE A 29 4.65 10.90 -5.42
N PRO A 30 5.37 11.75 -4.68
CA PRO A 30 6.59 11.31 -4.00
C PRO A 30 6.27 10.41 -2.81
N ALA A 31 7.15 9.44 -2.57
CA ALA A 31 7.06 8.57 -1.41
C ALA A 31 8.43 8.28 -0.80
N VAL A 32 8.42 8.00 0.49
CA VAL A 32 9.59 7.52 1.23
C VAL A 32 9.30 6.09 1.71
N ILE A 33 10.21 5.17 1.39
CA ILE A 33 10.16 3.79 1.88
C ILE A 33 11.16 3.62 3.01
N ILE A 34 10.66 3.30 4.19
CA ILE A 34 11.47 3.01 5.36
C ILE A 34 11.64 1.49 5.46
N ARG A 35 12.89 1.01 5.31
CA ARG A 35 13.26 -0.42 5.34
C ARG A 35 14.05 -0.79 6.60
N GLU A 36 13.98 0.05 7.59
CA GLU A 36 14.65 -0.15 8.88
C GLU A 36 13.86 -1.13 9.75
N THR A 37 14.55 -1.96 10.52
CA THR A 37 13.95 -2.94 11.44
C THR A 37 13.95 -2.47 12.90
N ASP A 38 14.76 -1.47 13.25
CA ASP A 38 14.75 -0.86 14.58
C ASP A 38 13.58 0.10 14.71
N LEU A 39 12.66 -0.22 15.61
CA LEU A 39 11.43 0.53 15.82
C LEU A 39 11.68 2.02 16.16
N ARG A 40 12.71 2.32 16.98
CA ARG A 40 13.01 3.71 17.39
C ARG A 40 13.47 4.52 16.17
N ARG A 41 14.31 3.93 15.32
CA ARG A 41 14.77 4.54 14.07
C ARG A 41 13.61 4.76 13.09
N VAL A 42 12.73 3.77 12.95
CA VAL A 42 11.52 3.88 12.10
C VAL A 42 10.65 5.04 12.55
N ILE A 43 10.30 5.11 13.84
CA ILE A 43 9.48 6.19 14.39
C ILE A 43 10.18 7.55 14.20
N GLY A 44 11.50 7.61 14.42
CA GLY A 44 12.29 8.82 14.16
C GLY A 44 12.26 9.26 12.70
N GLN A 45 12.27 8.32 11.75
CA GLN A 45 12.15 8.61 10.32
C GLN A 45 10.73 9.06 9.94
N ILE A 46 9.68 8.39 10.45
CA ILE A 46 8.29 8.81 10.23
C ILE A 46 8.08 10.27 10.67
N ARG A 47 8.53 10.62 11.89
CA ARG A 47 8.41 11.99 12.41
C ARG A 47 9.14 13.02 11.56
N ARG A 48 10.34 12.70 11.07
CA ARG A 48 11.10 13.61 10.20
C ARG A 48 10.42 13.84 8.85
N GLN A 49 9.72 12.83 8.35
CA GLN A 49 9.04 12.87 7.05
C GLN A 49 7.59 13.36 7.13
N ALA A 50 6.99 13.46 8.31
CA ALA A 50 5.56 13.76 8.49
C ALA A 50 5.10 15.07 7.80
N ASN A 51 6.00 16.04 7.65
CA ASN A 51 5.68 17.34 7.03
C ASN A 51 6.34 17.54 5.65
N SER A 52 6.92 16.48 5.07
CA SER A 52 7.62 16.59 3.78
C SER A 52 6.69 16.62 2.56
N GLY A 53 5.40 16.33 2.73
CA GLY A 53 4.46 16.13 1.63
C GLY A 53 4.61 14.77 0.92
N ASN A 54 5.51 13.91 1.39
CA ASN A 54 5.73 12.58 0.85
C ASN A 54 4.77 11.57 1.50
N LEU A 55 4.35 10.56 0.74
CA LEU A 55 3.75 9.37 1.33
C LEU A 55 4.82 8.55 2.05
N ILE A 56 4.51 8.08 3.25
CA ILE A 56 5.45 7.33 4.09
C ILE A 56 5.02 5.88 4.12
N PHE A 57 5.87 4.99 3.63
CA PHE A 57 5.68 3.55 3.63
C PHE A 57 6.73 2.87 4.51
N VAL A 58 6.32 1.86 5.27
CA VAL A 58 7.22 1.07 6.11
C VAL A 58 7.15 -0.39 5.70
N ASP A 59 8.30 -1.03 5.51
CA ASP A 59 8.36 -2.48 5.29
C ASP A 59 7.98 -3.22 6.57
N ALA A 60 7.09 -4.20 6.45
CA ALA A 60 6.61 -4.99 7.57
C ALA A 60 7.73 -5.86 8.18
N GLY A 61 7.68 -5.98 9.50
CA GLY A 61 8.55 -6.85 10.28
C GLY A 61 7.77 -7.95 11.00
N ASP A 62 8.17 -8.25 12.23
CA ASP A 62 7.43 -9.17 13.08
C ASP A 62 6.12 -8.57 13.61
N ASN A 63 5.34 -9.37 14.31
CA ASN A 63 4.03 -8.94 14.82
C ASN A 63 4.12 -7.76 15.80
N GLY A 64 5.10 -7.78 16.70
CA GLY A 64 5.30 -6.69 17.68
C GLY A 64 5.66 -5.38 17.01
N PHE A 65 6.60 -5.44 16.06
CA PHE A 65 7.00 -4.30 15.22
C PHE A 65 5.82 -3.74 14.45
N ASN A 66 5.06 -4.59 13.74
CA ASN A 66 3.95 -4.15 12.91
C ASN A 66 2.85 -3.46 13.74
N ARG A 67 2.50 -4.01 14.91
CA ARG A 67 1.53 -3.38 15.83
C ARG A 67 2.02 -2.02 16.31
N ALA A 68 3.30 -1.91 16.69
CA ALA A 68 3.87 -0.66 17.16
C ALA A 68 3.90 0.43 16.07
N VAL A 69 4.27 0.05 14.85
CA VAL A 69 4.29 0.97 13.69
C VAL A 69 2.87 1.39 13.31
N LEU A 70 1.90 0.46 13.28
CA LEU A 70 0.50 0.76 12.97
C LEU A 70 -0.21 1.61 14.03
N ALA A 71 0.29 1.62 15.28
CA ALA A 71 -0.22 2.52 16.32
C ALA A 71 0.33 3.94 16.20
N HIS A 72 1.32 4.19 15.32
CA HIS A 72 1.99 5.49 15.20
C HIS A 72 1.36 6.35 14.11
N LYS A 73 0.99 7.60 14.47
CA LYS A 73 0.47 8.58 13.50
C LYS A 73 1.55 9.03 12.51
N GLY A 74 1.13 9.34 11.28
CA GLY A 74 2.01 9.84 10.22
C GLY A 74 2.52 8.78 9.25
N LEU A 75 2.20 7.49 9.48
CA LEU A 75 2.41 6.43 8.50
C LEU A 75 1.23 6.41 7.52
N ASN A 76 1.51 6.30 6.22
CA ASN A 76 0.47 6.16 5.19
C ASN A 76 0.18 4.69 4.85
N ALA A 77 1.22 3.84 4.77
CA ALA A 77 1.02 2.43 4.50
C ALA A 77 2.11 1.53 5.08
N ILE A 78 1.71 0.30 5.43
CA ILE A 78 2.61 -0.82 5.70
C ILE A 78 2.68 -1.71 4.46
N ARG A 79 3.87 -2.20 4.12
CA ARG A 79 4.12 -2.94 2.88
C ARG A 79 4.88 -4.25 3.09
N CYS A 80 5.03 -5.02 2.01
CA CYS A 80 5.78 -6.28 1.99
C CYS A 80 5.23 -7.38 2.92
N LEU A 81 3.94 -7.37 3.26
CA LEU A 81 3.33 -8.39 4.12
C LEU A 81 3.42 -9.82 3.55
N HIS A 82 3.61 -9.99 2.25
CA HIS A 82 3.81 -11.29 1.62
C HIS A 82 5.14 -11.95 2.01
N ARG A 83 6.12 -11.19 2.51
CA ARG A 83 7.45 -11.67 2.90
C ARG A 83 7.53 -12.14 4.35
N ILE A 84 6.58 -11.75 5.19
CA ILE A 84 6.59 -12.07 6.61
C ILE A 84 5.74 -13.30 6.94
N PRO A 85 5.95 -13.97 8.08
CA PRO A 85 5.12 -15.10 8.52
C PRO A 85 3.65 -14.72 8.68
N LYS A 86 2.73 -15.71 8.61
CA LYS A 86 1.28 -15.49 8.69
C LYS A 86 0.85 -14.70 9.93
N ASN A 87 1.46 -14.97 11.07
CA ASN A 87 1.17 -14.31 12.33
C ASN A 87 1.78 -12.90 12.44
N GLY A 88 2.55 -12.44 11.46
CA GLY A 88 3.13 -11.09 11.45
C GLY A 88 2.11 -9.98 11.27
N PHE A 89 0.94 -10.27 10.68
CA PHE A 89 -0.18 -9.34 10.58
C PHE A 89 -1.47 -10.06 10.98
N ASP A 90 -1.97 -9.74 12.15
CA ASP A 90 -3.12 -10.39 12.77
C ASP A 90 -4.33 -9.45 12.93
N HIS A 91 -5.33 -9.92 13.66
CA HIS A 91 -6.55 -9.16 13.91
C HIS A 91 -6.32 -7.84 14.69
N ILE A 92 -5.30 -7.76 15.54
CA ILE A 92 -4.94 -6.52 16.25
C ILE A 92 -4.31 -5.54 15.25
N SER A 93 -3.37 -6.01 14.41
CA SER A 93 -2.76 -5.21 13.35
C SER A 93 -3.82 -4.69 12.36
N ALA A 94 -4.76 -5.55 11.96
CA ALA A 94 -5.86 -5.18 11.07
C ALA A 94 -6.76 -4.09 11.68
N ARG A 95 -7.07 -4.19 12.96
CA ARG A 95 -7.83 -3.20 13.70
C ARG A 95 -7.09 -1.87 13.81
N LEU A 96 -5.80 -1.89 14.16
CA LEU A 96 -4.96 -0.69 14.22
C LEU A 96 -4.84 0.01 12.86
N ALA A 97 -4.68 -0.76 11.78
CA ALA A 97 -4.64 -0.23 10.43
C ALA A 97 -5.95 0.51 10.08
N TYR A 98 -7.10 -0.07 10.43
CA TYR A 98 -8.41 0.56 10.24
C TYR A 98 -8.57 1.83 11.09
N GLU A 99 -8.34 1.75 12.42
CA GLU A 99 -8.54 2.85 13.36
C GLU A 99 -7.65 4.07 13.05
N ASN A 100 -6.43 3.83 12.56
CA ASN A 100 -5.46 4.88 12.23
C ASN A 100 -5.47 5.27 10.73
N GLY A 101 -6.33 4.68 9.90
CA GLY A 101 -6.41 4.96 8.47
C GLY A 101 -5.13 4.59 7.70
N ILE A 102 -4.32 3.66 8.24
CA ILE A 102 -3.07 3.23 7.62
C ILE A 102 -3.38 2.15 6.60
N ALA A 103 -2.95 2.37 5.36
CA ALA A 103 -3.19 1.41 4.29
C ALA A 103 -2.26 0.19 4.39
N VAL A 104 -2.75 -0.92 3.85
CA VAL A 104 -1.96 -2.14 3.66
C VAL A 104 -1.68 -2.31 2.17
N GLU A 105 -0.39 -2.37 1.81
CA GLU A 105 0.01 -2.57 0.42
C GLU A 105 -0.10 -4.04 0.02
N ILE A 106 -0.73 -4.27 -1.12
CA ILE A 106 -0.69 -5.53 -1.87
C ILE A 106 0.25 -5.34 -3.05
N ASP A 107 1.39 -6.00 -3.00
CA ASP A 107 2.42 -5.97 -4.04
C ASP A 107 2.07 -6.97 -5.15
N LEU A 108 1.83 -6.48 -6.36
CA LEU A 108 1.49 -7.33 -7.51
C LEU A 108 2.74 -7.90 -8.20
N TYR A 109 3.92 -7.34 -7.95
CA TYR A 109 5.18 -7.80 -8.57
C TYR A 109 5.44 -9.30 -8.37
N PRO A 110 5.35 -9.86 -7.15
CA PRO A 110 5.58 -11.29 -6.96
C PRO A 110 4.51 -12.17 -7.61
N LEU A 111 3.29 -11.67 -7.81
CA LEU A 111 2.26 -12.42 -8.55
C LEU A 111 2.57 -12.53 -10.04
N ILE A 112 3.30 -11.56 -10.59
CA ILE A 112 3.67 -11.52 -12.00
C ILE A 112 4.95 -12.33 -12.24
N HIS A 113 5.94 -12.21 -11.37
CA HIS A 113 7.29 -12.72 -11.60
C HIS A 113 7.59 -14.07 -10.94
N GLU A 114 6.98 -14.36 -9.78
CA GLU A 114 7.19 -15.62 -9.09
C GLU A 114 6.45 -16.76 -9.79
N LYS A 115 6.99 -17.99 -9.66
CA LYS A 115 6.42 -19.20 -10.26
C LYS A 115 6.28 -20.32 -9.21
N GLY A 116 5.45 -21.31 -9.50
CA GLY A 116 5.30 -22.50 -8.71
C GLY A 116 4.98 -22.21 -7.23
N ILE A 117 5.72 -22.85 -6.33
CA ILE A 117 5.49 -22.78 -4.88
C ILE A 117 5.66 -21.36 -4.34
N ALA A 118 6.60 -20.57 -4.86
CA ALA A 118 6.81 -19.19 -4.41
C ALA A 118 5.56 -18.34 -4.67
N ARG A 119 5.03 -18.37 -5.90
CA ARG A 119 3.79 -17.67 -6.25
C ARG A 119 2.61 -18.16 -5.41
N GLN A 120 2.49 -19.47 -5.19
CA GLN A 120 1.41 -20.05 -4.37
C GLN A 120 1.46 -19.53 -2.91
N ARG A 121 2.66 -19.38 -2.34
CA ARG A 121 2.83 -18.80 -1.00
C ARG A 121 2.32 -17.37 -0.93
N VAL A 122 2.62 -16.55 -1.94
CA VAL A 122 2.13 -15.17 -2.04
C VAL A 122 0.61 -15.13 -2.13
N LEU A 123 0.01 -15.95 -3.00
CA LEU A 123 -1.44 -16.05 -3.15
C LEU A 123 -2.13 -16.45 -1.86
N ASN A 124 -1.62 -17.46 -1.15
CA ASN A 124 -2.15 -17.88 0.13
C ASN A 124 -2.06 -16.74 1.18
N ARG A 125 -0.96 -15.98 1.14
CA ARG A 125 -0.76 -14.87 2.05
C ARG A 125 -1.78 -13.76 1.81
N TYR A 126 -2.01 -13.39 0.55
CA TYR A 126 -3.02 -12.40 0.21
C TYR A 126 -4.45 -12.88 0.48
N ASN A 127 -4.73 -14.17 0.30
CA ASN A 127 -6.03 -14.74 0.69
C ASN A 127 -6.26 -14.63 2.22
N ASP A 128 -5.25 -14.93 3.05
CA ASP A 128 -5.34 -14.72 4.50
C ASP A 128 -5.57 -13.24 4.84
N LEU A 129 -4.91 -12.32 4.13
CA LEU A 129 -5.09 -10.89 4.29
C LEU A 129 -6.52 -10.45 3.92
N MET A 130 -7.10 -11.00 2.85
CA MET A 130 -8.49 -10.71 2.44
C MET A 130 -9.51 -11.18 3.48
N ARG A 131 -9.24 -12.26 4.22
CA ARG A 131 -10.08 -12.68 5.34
C ARG A 131 -10.09 -11.65 6.48
N LEU A 132 -8.94 -11.06 6.80
CA LEU A 132 -8.86 -9.98 7.77
C LEU A 132 -9.52 -8.70 7.22
N TYR A 133 -9.27 -8.38 5.97
CA TYR A 133 -9.88 -7.24 5.30
C TYR A 133 -11.41 -7.30 5.30
N SER A 134 -12.01 -8.46 5.01
CA SER A 134 -13.47 -8.61 5.02
C SER A 134 -14.10 -8.29 6.38
N ARG A 135 -13.35 -8.47 7.48
CA ARG A 135 -13.81 -8.19 8.84
C ARG A 135 -13.52 -6.76 9.32
N TYR A 136 -12.37 -6.21 8.97
CA TYR A 136 -11.89 -4.95 9.54
C TYR A 136 -11.93 -3.77 8.57
N GLN A 137 -12.02 -4.00 7.26
CA GLN A 137 -12.15 -2.98 6.22
C GLN A 137 -11.08 -1.88 6.26
N PHE A 138 -9.83 -2.23 6.63
CA PHE A 138 -8.71 -1.31 6.60
C PHE A 138 -8.39 -0.86 5.16
N PRO A 139 -7.82 0.33 4.93
CA PRO A 139 -7.48 0.78 3.58
C PRO A 139 -6.48 -0.16 2.89
N LEU A 140 -6.67 -0.39 1.59
CA LEU A 140 -5.75 -1.19 0.77
C LEU A 140 -5.13 -0.31 -0.31
N ILE A 141 -3.86 -0.55 -0.63
CA ILE A 141 -3.16 0.00 -1.80
C ILE A 141 -2.72 -1.14 -2.68
N LEU A 142 -2.90 -1.01 -3.99
CA LEU A 142 -2.35 -1.92 -4.98
C LEU A 142 -1.11 -1.29 -5.61
N SER A 143 -0.01 -2.00 -5.60
CA SER A 143 1.26 -1.53 -6.13
C SER A 143 1.81 -2.53 -7.15
N SER A 144 2.20 -2.06 -8.31
CA SER A 144 2.92 -2.90 -9.28
C SER A 144 4.36 -3.14 -8.86
N ASN A 145 4.95 -2.24 -8.05
CA ASN A 145 6.38 -2.21 -7.75
C ASN A 145 7.23 -2.43 -9.01
N ALA A 146 6.79 -1.85 -10.12
CA ALA A 146 7.33 -2.07 -11.46
C ALA A 146 8.79 -1.64 -11.56
N CYS A 147 9.65 -2.52 -12.01
CA CYS A 147 11.04 -2.26 -12.34
C CYS A 147 11.23 -1.86 -13.81
N SER A 148 10.25 -2.18 -14.65
CA SER A 148 10.23 -1.84 -16.08
C SER A 148 8.80 -1.49 -16.53
N VAL A 149 8.67 -0.93 -17.74
CA VAL A 149 7.35 -0.68 -18.36
C VAL A 149 6.56 -1.96 -18.59
N LEU A 150 7.23 -3.09 -18.74
CA LEU A 150 6.62 -4.40 -18.94
C LEU A 150 5.96 -4.97 -17.67
N ASP A 151 6.27 -4.40 -16.51
CA ASP A 151 5.66 -4.80 -15.23
C ASP A 151 4.35 -4.07 -14.96
N LEU A 152 4.09 -2.97 -15.70
CA LEU A 152 2.86 -2.22 -15.55
C LEU A 152 1.67 -3.05 -16.06
N ARG A 153 0.54 -2.88 -15.42
CA ARG A 153 -0.74 -3.52 -15.77
C ARG A 153 -1.82 -2.48 -15.79
N SER A 154 -2.73 -2.61 -16.74
CA SER A 154 -3.94 -1.79 -16.77
C SER A 154 -4.86 -2.08 -15.59
N PRO A 155 -5.77 -1.17 -15.24
CA PRO A 155 -6.75 -1.41 -14.17
C PRO A 155 -7.55 -2.71 -14.35
N ASP A 156 -7.86 -3.11 -15.59
CA ASP A 156 -8.58 -4.36 -15.86
C ASP A 156 -7.73 -5.60 -15.59
N GLU A 157 -6.45 -5.58 -16.02
CA GLU A 157 -5.52 -6.67 -15.69
C GLU A 157 -5.27 -6.78 -14.19
N ILE A 158 -5.18 -5.64 -13.48
CA ILE A 158 -5.08 -5.61 -12.01
C ILE A 158 -6.31 -6.26 -11.38
N ARG A 159 -7.51 -5.95 -11.86
CA ARG A 159 -8.75 -6.58 -11.37
C ARG A 159 -8.71 -8.10 -11.53
N LEU A 160 -8.25 -8.58 -12.71
CA LEU A 160 -8.10 -10.02 -12.94
C LEU A 160 -7.07 -10.66 -12.01
N LEU A 161 -5.90 -10.05 -11.83
CA LEU A 161 -4.89 -10.54 -10.89
C LEU A 161 -5.42 -10.61 -9.44
N CYS A 162 -6.19 -9.63 -9.02
CA CYS A 162 -6.77 -9.57 -7.67
C CYS A 162 -7.79 -10.68 -7.41
N THR A 163 -8.47 -11.20 -8.44
CA THR A 163 -9.39 -12.34 -8.26
C THR A 163 -8.68 -13.62 -7.82
N LEU A 164 -7.39 -13.78 -8.14
CA LEU A 164 -6.60 -14.97 -7.80
C LEU A 164 -6.46 -15.21 -6.29
N PHE A 165 -6.61 -14.17 -5.47
CA PHE A 165 -6.58 -14.24 -4.01
C PHE A 165 -7.88 -13.78 -3.35
N GLY A 166 -8.97 -13.75 -4.11
CA GLY A 166 -10.32 -13.53 -3.58
C GLY A 166 -10.71 -12.06 -3.35
N MET A 167 -9.96 -11.10 -3.91
CA MET A 167 -10.34 -9.68 -3.83
C MET A 167 -11.45 -9.37 -4.84
N LYS A 168 -12.50 -8.70 -4.37
CA LYS A 168 -13.66 -8.34 -5.21
C LYS A 168 -13.35 -7.12 -6.09
N LYS A 169 -14.09 -6.97 -7.19
CA LYS A 169 -13.94 -5.84 -8.13
C LYS A 169 -14.08 -4.49 -7.44
N ASP A 170 -15.06 -4.34 -6.57
CA ASP A 170 -15.31 -3.07 -5.88
C ASP A 170 -14.19 -2.75 -4.87
N ASP A 171 -13.66 -3.76 -4.19
CA ASP A 171 -12.50 -3.62 -3.30
C ASP A 171 -11.25 -3.22 -4.08
N THR A 172 -11.03 -3.82 -5.26
CA THR A 172 -9.94 -3.47 -6.15
C THR A 172 -10.05 -2.02 -6.64
N ASN A 173 -11.25 -1.58 -7.03
CA ASN A 173 -11.49 -0.20 -7.45
C ASN A 173 -11.21 0.79 -6.31
N ARG A 174 -11.66 0.49 -5.08
CA ARG A 174 -11.36 1.30 -3.89
C ARG A 174 -9.86 1.36 -3.63
N ALA A 175 -9.17 0.23 -3.69
CA ALA A 175 -7.73 0.15 -3.46
C ALA A 175 -6.91 0.94 -4.50
N LEU A 176 -7.34 1.00 -5.76
CA LEU A 176 -6.73 1.83 -6.80
C LEU A 176 -6.90 3.35 -6.54
N GLN A 177 -7.94 3.74 -5.79
CA GLN A 177 -8.23 5.13 -5.45
C GLN A 177 -7.66 5.55 -4.08
N THR A 178 -7.22 4.63 -3.25
CA THR A 178 -6.79 4.89 -1.87
C THR A 178 -5.68 5.95 -1.80
N VAL A 179 -4.73 5.94 -2.72
CA VAL A 179 -3.66 6.96 -2.75
C VAL A 179 -4.22 8.37 -2.90
N SER A 180 -5.22 8.56 -3.75
CA SER A 180 -5.88 9.86 -3.92
C SER A 180 -6.58 10.30 -2.62
N THR A 181 -7.21 9.37 -1.92
CA THR A 181 -7.84 9.64 -0.62
C THR A 181 -6.82 10.02 0.45
N LEU A 182 -5.66 9.33 0.49
CA LEU A 182 -4.58 9.65 1.44
C LEU A 182 -3.95 11.04 1.21
N LEU A 183 -4.03 11.56 -0.01
CA LEU A 183 -3.51 12.88 -0.37
C LEU A 183 -4.54 13.99 -0.19
N SER A 184 -5.82 13.67 -0.09
CA SER A 184 -6.87 14.67 0.16
C SER A 184 -6.78 15.15 1.60
N PRO A 185 -6.78 16.46 1.87
CA PRO A 185 -6.86 16.94 3.24
C PRO A 185 -8.15 16.37 3.87
N VAL A 186 -8.04 15.83 5.08
CA VAL A 186 -9.22 15.50 5.87
C VAL A 186 -9.97 16.80 6.09
N GLU A 187 -11.11 17.01 5.42
CA GLU A 187 -12.03 18.08 5.76
C GLU A 187 -12.43 17.85 7.21
N SER A 188 -11.86 18.65 8.11
CA SER A 188 -12.34 18.73 9.47
C SER A 188 -13.78 19.21 9.40
N VAL A 189 -14.73 18.31 9.67
CA VAL A 189 -16.13 18.68 9.87
C VAL A 189 -16.12 19.66 11.05
N MET A 190 -16.21 20.96 10.74
CA MET A 190 -16.52 21.95 11.75
C MET A 190 -17.96 21.66 12.18
N VAL A 191 -18.09 21.01 13.33
CA VAL A 191 -19.36 21.04 14.07
C VAL A 191 -19.52 22.47 14.56
N THR A 192 -20.31 23.24 13.84
CA THR A 192 -20.79 24.55 14.32
C THR A 192 -21.68 24.30 15.54
N PRO A 193 -21.46 24.99 16.64
CA PRO A 193 -22.25 24.85 17.86
C PRO A 193 -23.72 25.25 17.68
#